data_0057423d5f4f54268a4d660105385a87
#
_entry.id   0057423d5f4f54268a4d660105385a87
#
_cell.length_a   1.000
_cell.length_b   1.000
_cell.length_c   1.000
_cell.angle_alpha   90.00
_cell.angle_beta   90.00
_cell.angle_gamma   90.00
#
_symmetry.space_group_name_H-M   'P 1'
#
loop_
_entity.id
_entity.type
_entity.pdbx_description
1 polymer ?
#
loop_
_entity_poly.entity_id
_entity_poly.type
_entity_poly.pdbx_seq_one_letter_code
_entity_poly.pdbx_strand_id
1 'polypeptide(L)'
;MKSLLDSDSTYAAIDVRERGEFNKRQIFRTTCVPRRDLESLMSRLVPVQSTAIVVCDEDDGRASLATHTLEQMGYTDIAMLQGGLGAWVQAGYELGEGTNAPSKDFGEKILVQKHVPEMTIQEYQQRLALGEEFILIDTRTPEEFQRATLPGSRNIPNGELVLR
;
A
#
# COMPACT_ATOMS: atom_id res chain seq x y z
N MET A 1 -13.83 -9.28 -7.37
CA MET A 1 -12.86 -8.53 -6.54
C MET A 1 -13.38 -7.16 -6.12
N LYS A 2 -13.69 -6.22 -7.02
CA LYS A 2 -14.14 -4.86 -6.64
C LYS A 2 -15.25 -4.84 -5.60
N SER A 3 -16.33 -5.60 -5.81
CA SER A 3 -17.44 -5.70 -4.86
C SER A 3 -17.01 -6.20 -3.47
N LEU A 4 -16.03 -7.10 -3.40
CA LEU A 4 -15.48 -7.56 -2.12
C LEU A 4 -14.67 -6.47 -1.42
N LEU A 5 -13.83 -5.74 -2.17
CA LEU A 5 -13.04 -4.63 -1.63
C LEU A 5 -13.91 -3.47 -1.12
N ASP A 6 -15.10 -3.28 -1.67
CA ASP A 6 -16.05 -2.23 -1.28
C ASP A 6 -17.04 -2.68 -0.19
N SER A 7 -17.01 -3.96 0.19
CA SER A 7 -17.90 -4.48 1.22
C SER A 7 -17.38 -4.21 2.62
N ASP A 8 -18.29 -4.27 3.60
CA ASP A 8 -17.96 -4.27 5.04
C ASP A 8 -17.67 -5.69 5.57
N SER A 9 -17.63 -6.69 4.69
CA SER A 9 -17.33 -8.07 5.07
C SER A 9 -15.86 -8.25 5.43
N THR A 10 -15.56 -9.22 6.28
CA THR A 10 -14.17 -9.63 6.53
C THR A 10 -13.63 -10.39 5.32
N TYR A 11 -12.55 -9.93 4.73
CA TYR A 11 -11.87 -10.58 3.60
C TYR A 11 -10.36 -10.42 3.68
N ALA A 12 -9.64 -11.17 2.86
CA ALA A 12 -8.24 -10.98 2.58
C ALA A 12 -8.03 -10.84 1.07
N ALA A 13 -7.42 -9.74 0.65
CA ALA A 13 -7.04 -9.52 -0.75
C ALA A 13 -5.51 -9.60 -0.86
N ILE A 14 -5.02 -10.62 -1.55
CA ILE A 14 -3.61 -11.01 -1.57
C ILE A 14 -3.02 -10.82 -2.98
N ASP A 15 -1.97 -10.04 -3.07
CA ASP A 15 -1.15 -9.92 -4.28
C ASP A 15 0.08 -10.81 -4.13
N VAL A 16 0.21 -11.81 -5.00
CA VAL A 16 1.25 -12.84 -4.91
C VAL A 16 2.50 -12.56 -5.75
N ARG A 17 2.58 -11.35 -6.30
CA ARG A 17 3.76 -10.89 -7.03
C ARG A 17 4.91 -10.56 -6.07
N GLU A 18 6.09 -10.33 -6.63
CA GLU A 18 7.23 -9.88 -5.85
C GLU A 18 7.02 -8.45 -5.33
N ARG A 19 7.61 -8.12 -4.18
CA ARG A 19 7.47 -6.79 -3.55
C ARG A 19 7.85 -5.64 -4.48
N GLY A 20 8.87 -5.83 -5.33
CA GLY A 20 9.28 -4.83 -6.30
C GLY A 20 8.24 -4.57 -7.39
N GLU A 21 7.49 -5.59 -7.81
CA GLU A 21 6.38 -5.47 -8.76
C GLU A 21 5.18 -4.80 -8.09
N PHE A 22 4.83 -5.24 -6.89
CA PHE A 22 3.76 -4.69 -6.08
C PHE A 22 3.95 -3.17 -5.84
N ASN A 23 5.15 -2.73 -5.47
CA ASN A 23 5.45 -1.33 -5.22
C ASN A 23 5.40 -0.45 -6.47
N LYS A 24 5.58 -1.02 -7.66
CA LYS A 24 5.44 -0.28 -8.91
C LYS A 24 3.98 0.00 -9.26
N ARG A 25 3.10 -0.96 -9.02
CA ARG A 25 1.66 -0.83 -9.22
C ARG A 25 0.91 -1.90 -8.44
N GLN A 26 -0.18 -1.53 -7.81
CA GLN A 26 -0.96 -2.43 -6.96
C GLN A 26 -2.45 -2.06 -6.96
N ILE A 27 -3.31 -3.03 -6.71
CA ILE A 27 -4.72 -2.77 -6.41
C ILE A 27 -4.80 -2.29 -4.96
N PHE A 28 -5.46 -1.16 -4.71
CA PHE A 28 -5.66 -0.65 -3.36
C PHE A 28 -6.35 -1.69 -2.47
N ARG A 29 -5.97 -1.72 -1.18
CA ARG A 29 -6.43 -2.69 -0.16
C ARG A 29 -5.98 -4.13 -0.39
N THR A 30 -5.00 -4.37 -1.26
CA THR A 30 -4.32 -5.67 -1.32
C THR A 30 -3.09 -5.69 -0.42
N THR A 31 -2.76 -6.86 0.07
CA THR A 31 -1.54 -7.14 0.84
C THR A 31 -0.58 -7.95 -0.02
N CYS A 32 0.67 -7.49 -0.12
CA CYS A 32 1.70 -8.23 -0.83
C CYS A 32 2.17 -9.44 0.00
N VAL A 33 1.88 -10.61 -0.51
CA VAL A 33 2.40 -11.89 0.00
C VAL A 33 2.99 -12.66 -1.16
N PRO A 34 4.29 -12.46 -1.47
CA PRO A 34 4.94 -13.15 -2.58
C PRO A 34 4.66 -14.64 -2.57
N ARG A 35 4.42 -15.24 -3.75
CA ARG A 35 4.05 -16.65 -3.84
C ARG A 35 4.99 -17.57 -3.04
N ARG A 36 6.28 -17.26 -3.00
CA ARG A 36 7.31 -18.02 -2.25
C ARG A 36 7.16 -17.94 -0.73
N ASP A 37 6.51 -16.88 -0.22
CA ASP A 37 6.37 -16.64 1.22
C ASP A 37 4.98 -17.08 1.74
N LEU A 38 4.09 -17.55 0.85
CA LEU A 38 2.68 -17.79 1.12
C LEU A 38 2.49 -18.77 2.29
N GLU A 39 3.13 -19.94 2.22
CA GLU A 39 2.99 -21.00 3.20
C GLU A 39 3.46 -20.56 4.61
N SER A 40 4.46 -19.69 4.66
CA SER A 40 5.02 -19.22 5.94
C SER A 40 4.23 -18.08 6.57
N LEU A 41 3.48 -17.31 5.78
CA LEU A 41 2.83 -16.08 6.23
C LEU A 41 1.33 -16.22 6.42
N MET A 42 0.64 -17.02 5.59
CA MET A 42 -0.82 -17.00 5.53
C MET A 42 -1.50 -17.41 6.83
N SER A 43 -1.03 -18.42 7.55
CA SER A 43 -1.62 -18.84 8.83
C SER A 43 -1.58 -17.73 9.89
N ARG A 44 -0.61 -16.81 9.82
CA ARG A 44 -0.50 -15.67 10.72
C ARG A 44 -1.32 -14.48 10.23
N LEU A 45 -1.36 -14.22 8.91
CA LEU A 45 -2.08 -13.09 8.33
C LEU A 45 -3.58 -13.32 8.25
N VAL A 46 -3.99 -14.57 7.97
CA VAL A 46 -5.38 -14.98 7.82
C VAL A 46 -5.61 -16.25 8.65
N PRO A 47 -5.75 -16.13 9.97
CA PRO A 47 -5.84 -17.29 10.87
C PRO A 47 -7.14 -18.08 10.74
N VAL A 48 -8.20 -17.49 10.19
CA VAL A 48 -9.50 -18.12 10.00
C VAL A 48 -9.61 -18.69 8.58
N GLN A 49 -9.65 -20.00 8.45
CA GLN A 49 -9.65 -20.71 7.16
C GLN A 49 -10.91 -20.49 6.31
N SER A 50 -12.01 -20.04 6.90
CA SER A 50 -13.24 -19.69 6.19
C SER A 50 -13.31 -18.21 5.76
N THR A 51 -12.23 -17.43 5.99
CA THR A 51 -12.17 -16.06 5.50
C THR A 51 -12.17 -16.04 3.97
N ALA A 52 -13.01 -15.17 3.39
CA ALA A 52 -13.01 -14.97 1.94
C ALA A 52 -11.65 -14.40 1.48
N ILE A 53 -10.96 -15.11 0.61
CA ILE A 53 -9.66 -14.73 0.06
C ILE A 53 -9.79 -14.45 -1.43
N VAL A 54 -9.27 -13.32 -1.90
CA VAL A 54 -9.09 -13.07 -3.33
C VAL A 54 -7.61 -12.88 -3.63
N VAL A 55 -7.11 -13.65 -4.60
CA VAL A 55 -5.70 -13.65 -5.01
C VAL A 55 -5.56 -12.94 -6.35
N CYS A 56 -4.53 -12.12 -6.52
CA CYS A 56 -4.21 -11.49 -7.80
C CYS A 56 -2.71 -11.54 -8.14
N ASP A 57 -2.43 -11.43 -9.42
CA ASP A 57 -1.10 -11.38 -10.04
C ASP A 57 -1.15 -10.55 -11.34
N GLU A 58 -0.17 -10.70 -12.22
CA GLU A 58 -0.13 -10.12 -13.59
C GLU A 58 -0.71 -11.04 -14.66
N ASP A 59 -1.51 -12.03 -14.31
CA ASP A 59 -2.00 -13.09 -15.20
C ASP A 59 -0.86 -14.03 -15.69
N ASP A 60 0.11 -14.29 -14.83
CA ASP A 60 1.30 -15.09 -15.10
C ASP A 60 1.30 -16.48 -14.43
N GLY A 61 0.15 -16.85 -13.84
CA GLY A 61 -0.07 -18.15 -13.24
C GLY A 61 0.31 -18.25 -11.75
N ARG A 62 0.93 -17.24 -11.16
CA ARG A 62 1.26 -17.22 -9.71
C ARG A 62 0.02 -17.28 -8.85
N ALA A 63 -1.06 -16.58 -9.25
CA ALA A 63 -2.34 -16.60 -8.53
C ALA A 63 -2.97 -17.99 -8.53
N SER A 64 -2.92 -18.70 -9.65
CA SER A 64 -3.40 -20.08 -9.76
C SER A 64 -2.63 -21.04 -8.84
N LEU A 65 -1.29 -20.95 -8.84
CA LEU A 65 -0.45 -21.74 -7.94
C LEU A 65 -0.72 -21.41 -6.47
N ALA A 66 -0.93 -20.13 -6.15
CA ALA A 66 -1.25 -19.69 -4.80
C ALA A 66 -2.62 -20.20 -4.34
N THR A 67 -3.63 -20.15 -5.20
CA THR A 67 -4.98 -20.69 -4.90
C THR A 67 -4.89 -22.15 -4.53
N HIS A 68 -4.20 -22.97 -5.34
CA HIS A 68 -4.02 -24.41 -5.03
C HIS A 68 -3.29 -24.64 -3.70
N THR A 69 -2.27 -23.84 -3.40
CA THR A 69 -1.56 -23.95 -2.11
C THR A 69 -2.48 -23.59 -0.94
N LEU A 70 -3.28 -22.52 -1.07
CA LEU A 70 -4.22 -22.12 -0.03
C LEU A 70 -5.29 -23.21 0.24
N GLU A 71 -5.79 -23.87 -0.81
CA GLU A 71 -6.67 -25.04 -0.68
C GLU A 71 -6.01 -26.16 0.12
N GLN A 72 -4.74 -26.47 -0.19
CA GLN A 72 -3.98 -27.49 0.56
C GLN A 72 -3.74 -27.08 2.03
N MET A 73 -3.66 -25.79 2.32
CA MET A 73 -3.56 -25.23 3.68
C MET A 73 -4.90 -25.24 4.43
N GLY A 74 -6.00 -25.60 3.77
CA GLY A 74 -7.33 -25.74 4.37
C GLY A 74 -8.22 -24.51 4.26
N TYR A 75 -7.84 -23.49 3.49
CA TYR A 75 -8.74 -22.36 3.21
C TYR A 75 -9.87 -22.81 2.28
N THR A 76 -11.11 -22.36 2.55
CA THR A 76 -12.31 -22.89 1.90
C THR A 76 -13.04 -21.90 1.00
N ASP A 77 -12.76 -20.62 1.12
CA ASP A 77 -13.40 -19.57 0.31
C ASP A 77 -12.32 -18.76 -0.41
N ILE A 78 -11.91 -19.25 -1.57
CA ILE A 78 -10.80 -18.69 -2.34
C ILE A 78 -11.26 -18.36 -3.74
N ALA A 79 -10.98 -17.15 -4.20
CA ALA A 79 -11.19 -16.69 -5.56
C ALA A 79 -9.90 -16.12 -6.14
N MET A 80 -9.79 -16.11 -7.46
CA MET A 80 -8.69 -15.52 -8.20
C MET A 80 -9.19 -14.40 -9.10
N LEU A 81 -8.46 -13.31 -9.21
CA LEU A 81 -8.73 -12.25 -10.18
C LEU A 81 -8.30 -12.72 -11.58
N GLN A 82 -9.27 -13.12 -12.40
CA GLN A 82 -9.00 -13.53 -13.77
C GLN A 82 -8.47 -12.36 -14.60
N GLY A 83 -7.42 -12.61 -15.39
CA GLY A 83 -6.74 -11.61 -16.21
C GLY A 83 -5.92 -10.62 -15.38
N GLY A 84 -5.70 -10.91 -14.10
CA GLY A 84 -4.78 -10.18 -13.21
C GLY A 84 -5.02 -8.68 -13.15
N LEU A 85 -3.96 -7.92 -12.89
CA LEU A 85 -4.01 -6.46 -12.83
C LEU A 85 -4.40 -5.83 -14.18
N GLY A 86 -4.08 -6.50 -15.29
CA GLY A 86 -4.48 -6.05 -16.62
C GLY A 86 -5.99 -5.95 -16.77
N ALA A 87 -6.73 -6.97 -16.35
CA ALA A 87 -8.20 -6.97 -16.38
C ALA A 87 -8.79 -5.92 -15.42
N TRP A 88 -8.15 -5.65 -14.28
CA TRP A 88 -8.55 -4.60 -13.36
C TRP A 88 -8.52 -3.21 -14.03
N VAL A 89 -7.43 -2.90 -14.73
CA VAL A 89 -7.27 -1.63 -15.47
C VAL A 89 -8.23 -1.54 -16.64
N GLN A 90 -8.43 -2.64 -17.41
CA GLN A 90 -9.39 -2.68 -18.51
C GLN A 90 -10.84 -2.45 -18.04
N ALA A 91 -11.16 -2.84 -16.82
CA ALA A 91 -12.46 -2.56 -16.19
C ALA A 91 -12.60 -1.10 -15.71
N GLY A 92 -11.60 -0.23 -15.94
CA GLY A 92 -11.63 1.20 -15.60
C GLY A 92 -11.21 1.51 -14.17
N TYR A 93 -10.60 0.59 -13.44
CA TYR A 93 -10.15 0.80 -12.07
C TYR A 93 -8.70 1.25 -12.01
N GLU A 94 -8.40 2.13 -11.08
CA GLU A 94 -7.06 2.67 -10.87
C GLU A 94 -6.16 1.71 -10.06
N LEU A 95 -4.86 1.84 -10.28
CA LEU A 95 -3.82 1.20 -9.49
C LEU A 95 -3.10 2.25 -8.66
N GLY A 96 -2.70 1.88 -7.45
CA GLY A 96 -1.77 2.65 -6.64
C GLY A 96 -0.32 2.31 -6.94
N GLU A 97 0.60 3.18 -6.55
CA GLU A 97 2.04 2.95 -6.64
C GLU A 97 2.76 3.32 -5.34
N GLY A 98 3.92 2.72 -5.14
CA GLY A 98 4.78 2.98 -3.98
C GLY A 98 4.45 2.12 -2.76
N THR A 99 5.26 2.28 -1.73
CA THR A 99 5.05 1.68 -0.42
C THR A 99 3.98 2.45 0.36
N ASN A 100 3.20 1.73 1.18
CA ASN A 100 2.15 2.34 2.02
C ASN A 100 1.10 3.15 1.23
N ALA A 101 0.77 2.73 0.00
CA ALA A 101 -0.20 3.41 -0.85
C ALA A 101 -1.55 3.75 -0.15
N PRO A 102 -2.15 2.87 0.68
CA PRO A 102 -3.36 3.21 1.43
C PRO A 102 -3.19 4.39 2.40
N SER A 103 -2.02 4.49 3.05
CA SER A 103 -1.73 5.60 3.97
C SER A 103 -1.50 6.90 3.22
N LYS A 104 -0.91 6.84 2.03
CA LYS A 104 -0.73 8.01 1.15
C LYS A 104 -2.06 8.52 0.63
N ASP A 105 -2.91 7.64 0.10
CA ASP A 105 -4.27 7.98 -0.35
C ASP A 105 -5.11 8.61 0.79
N PHE A 106 -5.02 8.05 2.00
CA PHE A 106 -5.65 8.64 3.17
C PHE A 106 -5.10 10.05 3.46
N GLY A 107 -3.78 10.23 3.41
CA GLY A 107 -3.12 11.52 3.62
C GLY A 107 -3.58 12.58 2.62
N GLU A 108 -3.65 12.24 1.33
CA GLU A 108 -4.16 13.13 0.28
C GLU A 108 -5.62 13.53 0.49
N LYS A 109 -6.48 12.59 0.89
CA LYS A 109 -7.88 12.89 1.24
C LYS A 109 -7.98 13.84 2.43
N ILE A 110 -7.19 13.62 3.47
CA ILE A 110 -7.15 14.52 4.63
C ILE A 110 -6.63 15.91 4.25
N LEU A 111 -5.58 16.00 3.42
CA LEU A 111 -5.05 17.26 2.91
C LEU A 111 -6.16 18.11 2.29
N VAL A 112 -6.95 17.53 1.38
CA VAL A 112 -8.05 18.21 0.70
C VAL A 112 -9.20 18.52 1.64
N GLN A 113 -9.68 17.54 2.42
CA GLN A 113 -10.88 17.68 3.26
C GLN A 113 -10.66 18.60 4.46
N LYS A 114 -9.46 18.63 5.01
CA LYS A 114 -9.12 19.45 6.20
C LYS A 114 -8.43 20.75 5.87
N HIS A 115 -8.25 21.05 4.57
CA HIS A 115 -7.55 22.25 4.12
C HIS A 115 -6.21 22.44 4.85
N VAL A 116 -5.42 21.36 4.91
CA VAL A 116 -4.12 21.40 5.61
C VAL A 116 -3.27 22.49 4.98
N PRO A 117 -2.68 23.41 5.76
CA PRO A 117 -1.85 24.48 5.22
C PRO A 117 -0.67 23.93 4.41
N GLU A 118 -0.49 24.49 3.22
CA GLU A 118 0.61 24.15 2.32
C GLU A 118 1.49 25.37 2.08
N MET A 119 2.74 25.13 1.77
CA MET A 119 3.72 26.16 1.42
C MET A 119 4.55 25.67 0.24
N THR A 120 4.71 26.54 -0.76
CA THR A 120 5.61 26.26 -1.88
C THR A 120 7.08 26.39 -1.45
N ILE A 121 7.99 25.76 -2.21
CA ILE A 121 9.43 25.89 -1.94
C ILE A 121 9.91 27.33 -2.07
N GLN A 122 9.32 28.11 -2.97
CA GLN A 122 9.62 29.53 -3.17
C GLN A 122 9.20 30.37 -1.94
N GLU A 123 8.00 30.13 -1.43
CA GLU A 123 7.50 30.79 -0.19
C GLU A 123 8.38 30.44 1.02
N TYR A 124 8.74 29.17 1.17
CA TYR A 124 9.64 28.72 2.21
C TYR A 124 11.00 29.45 2.14
N GLN A 125 11.60 29.55 0.95
CA GLN A 125 12.87 30.23 0.76
C GLN A 125 12.76 31.74 1.05
N GLN A 126 11.66 32.40 0.63
CA GLN A 126 11.42 33.82 0.92
C GLN A 126 11.29 34.07 2.43
N ARG A 127 10.55 33.24 3.13
CA ARG A 127 10.36 33.39 4.57
C ARG A 127 11.64 33.13 5.36
N LEU A 128 12.46 32.17 4.94
CA LEU A 128 13.82 31.98 5.48
C LEU A 128 14.69 33.21 5.28
N ALA A 129 14.65 33.83 4.10
CA ALA A 129 15.42 35.03 3.80
C ALA A 129 14.98 36.25 4.65
N LEU A 130 13.73 36.26 5.12
CA LEU A 130 13.19 37.24 6.05
C LEU A 130 13.54 36.94 7.53
N GLY A 131 14.28 35.86 7.80
CA GLY A 131 14.72 35.49 9.13
C GLY A 131 13.69 34.67 9.93
N GLU A 132 12.67 34.11 9.28
CA GLU A 132 11.73 33.21 9.97
C GLU A 132 12.41 31.87 10.28
N GLU A 133 12.17 31.36 11.48
CA GLU A 133 12.67 30.08 11.95
C GLU A 133 11.65 28.97 11.65
N PHE A 134 12.13 27.84 11.11
CA PHE A 134 11.32 26.64 10.82
C PHE A 134 11.94 25.40 11.43
N ILE A 135 11.09 24.51 11.91
CA ILE A 135 11.45 23.13 12.21
C ILE A 135 10.98 22.28 11.02
N LEU A 136 11.92 21.77 10.24
CA LEU A 136 11.64 20.88 9.12
C LEU A 136 11.63 19.42 9.60
N ILE A 137 10.51 18.75 9.39
CA ILE A 137 10.35 17.34 9.73
C ILE A 137 10.00 16.58 8.45
N ASP A 138 10.84 15.59 8.10
CA ASP A 138 10.55 14.64 7.05
C ASP A 138 9.84 13.42 7.67
N THR A 139 8.59 13.23 7.33
CA THR A 139 7.74 12.16 7.91
C THR A 139 7.77 10.85 7.13
N ARG A 140 8.57 10.78 6.05
CA ARG A 140 8.75 9.58 5.24
C ARG A 140 9.58 8.53 5.95
N THR A 141 9.71 7.36 5.32
CA THR A 141 10.56 6.29 5.87
C THR A 141 12.04 6.70 5.93
N PRO A 142 12.84 6.11 6.81
CA PRO A 142 14.29 6.40 6.89
C PRO A 142 15.00 6.17 5.56
N GLU A 143 14.59 5.19 4.77
CA GLU A 143 15.16 4.88 3.46
C GLU A 143 14.86 5.97 2.44
N GLU A 144 13.65 6.52 2.44
CA GLU A 144 13.26 7.64 1.58
C GLU A 144 14.02 8.91 1.99
N PHE A 145 14.14 9.17 3.28
CA PHE A 145 14.90 10.30 3.83
C PHE A 145 16.39 10.24 3.44
N GLN A 146 17.01 9.07 3.55
CA GLN A 146 18.42 8.87 3.17
C GLN A 146 18.66 9.06 1.67
N ARG A 147 17.65 8.75 0.84
CA ARG A 147 17.76 8.90 -0.61
C ARG A 147 17.74 10.36 -1.05
N ALA A 148 16.86 11.15 -0.50
CA ALA A 148 16.74 12.59 -0.77
C ALA A 148 15.90 13.27 0.31
N THR A 149 16.38 14.41 0.83
CA THR A 149 15.64 15.22 1.79
C THR A 149 15.98 16.71 1.65
N LEU A 150 15.17 17.57 2.24
CA LEU A 150 15.48 19.00 2.32
C LEU A 150 16.61 19.25 3.33
N PRO A 151 17.59 20.09 3.02
CA PRO A 151 18.67 20.43 3.94
C PRO A 151 18.13 20.96 5.29
N GLY A 152 18.68 20.44 6.39
CA GLY A 152 18.29 20.83 7.74
C GLY A 152 17.06 20.12 8.30
N SER A 153 16.41 19.24 7.53
CA SER A 153 15.28 18.46 8.03
C SER A 153 15.71 17.32 8.96
N ARG A 154 14.80 16.95 9.84
CA ARG A 154 14.93 15.79 10.74
C ARG A 154 13.95 14.71 10.30
N ASN A 155 14.41 13.47 10.27
CA ASN A 155 13.50 12.35 9.99
C ASN A 155 12.76 11.93 11.25
N ILE A 156 11.45 12.04 11.22
CA ILE A 156 10.53 11.50 12.22
C ILE A 156 9.40 10.81 11.45
N PRO A 157 9.48 9.51 11.20
CA PRO A 157 8.45 8.77 10.49
C PRO A 157 7.06 9.02 11.07
N ASN A 158 6.05 9.11 10.20
CA ASN A 158 4.70 9.59 10.58
C ASN A 158 4.10 8.88 11.79
N GLY A 159 4.32 7.56 11.93
CA GLY A 159 3.89 6.79 13.09
C GLY A 159 4.58 7.18 14.41
N GLU A 160 5.79 7.75 14.35
CA GLU A 160 6.55 8.18 15.52
C GLU A 160 6.23 9.63 15.93
N LEU A 161 5.78 10.47 14.99
CA LEU A 161 5.53 11.88 15.24
C LEU A 161 4.46 12.12 16.34
N VAL A 162 3.51 11.19 16.46
CA VAL A 162 2.43 11.24 17.48
C VAL A 162 2.89 10.66 18.82
N LEU A 163 3.96 9.86 18.82
CA LEU A 163 4.46 9.16 20.02
C LEU A 163 5.62 9.88 20.72
N ARG A 164 6.21 10.88 20.07
CA ARG A 164 7.32 11.71 20.57
C ARG A 164 6.87 13.13 20.86
#